data_64823b7e2f8a0ecb8d3f0a3c727d3c7a
#
_entry.id   64823b7e2f8a0ecb8d3f0a3c727d3c7a
#
_cell.length_a   1.000
_cell.length_b   1.000
_cell.length_c   1.000
_cell.angle_alpha   90.00
_cell.angle_beta   90.00
_cell.angle_gamma   90.00
#
_symmetry.space_group_name_H-M   'P 1'
#
loop_
_entity.id
_entity.type
_entity.pdbx_description
1 polymer ?
#
loop_
_entity_poly.entity_id
_entity_poly.type
_entity_poly.pdbx_seq_one_letter_code
_entity_poly.pdbx_strand_id
1 'polypeptide(L)'
;MPGNFRLMVFHFCYDFGMRKASLITLFVAMSAFSLVCGAWAQSDSGALEFTARITPTGARPEPVRQFTFYALTKSYSDIVKEVEEKDPVPPRDQFIEGLKVSPELRAWLKAHDVLDLEQPDMDKLITPDDILNIPEFMAAYQRSNSGGVTQGMPQPKYTQIDQAEHPEKYEKQKQEYLVALKKFVRQHPTTISGIEIELAGINPQHKWAALQNDRRKRVTRMAPEIAQVNFLAGKADTDLEGRASISGLAPGNYWISSLNLDASSGDMRVRWDVPVKIERGKALRIELSNLNSIDVRSSAP
;
A
#
# COMPACT_ATOMS: atom_id res chain seq x y z
N MET A 1 -41.76 32.69 38.05
CA MET A 1 -41.74 32.83 39.54
C MET A 1 -40.30 33.01 39.95
N PRO A 2 -39.90 34.11 40.58
CA PRO A 2 -38.54 34.43 40.94
C PRO A 2 -38.26 34.06 42.38
N GLY A 3 -37.10 33.47 42.67
CA GLY A 3 -36.61 33.22 44.01
C GLY A 3 -35.38 34.04 44.34
N ASN A 4 -35.63 35.05 45.14
CA ASN A 4 -34.64 35.93 45.76
C ASN A 4 -33.68 35.14 46.65
N PHE A 5 -32.37 35.44 46.57
CA PHE A 5 -31.46 35.18 47.69
C PHE A 5 -30.73 36.46 48.09
N ARG A 6 -30.91 36.78 49.37
CA ARG A 6 -30.47 37.97 50.06
C ARG A 6 -28.94 37.96 50.33
N LEU A 7 -28.38 39.11 50.10
CA LEU A 7 -27.07 39.54 50.60
C LEU A 7 -27.08 39.59 52.12
N MET A 8 -26.11 38.96 52.76
CA MET A 8 -25.85 39.12 54.17
C MET A 8 -24.47 39.76 54.36
N VAL A 9 -24.49 41.04 54.67
CA VAL A 9 -23.31 41.83 55.01
C VAL A 9 -23.07 41.64 56.52
N PHE A 10 -21.91 41.08 56.86
CA PHE A 10 -21.43 41.15 58.25
C PHE A 10 -20.35 42.22 58.36
N HIS A 11 -20.69 43.29 59.05
CA HIS A 11 -19.77 44.28 59.59
C HIS A 11 -19.09 43.67 60.80
N PHE A 12 -17.75 43.65 60.83
CA PHE A 12 -16.99 43.50 62.04
C PHE A 12 -15.94 44.60 62.05
N CYS A 13 -16.22 45.61 62.87
CA CYS A 13 -15.24 46.57 63.37
C CYS A 13 -14.44 45.89 64.46
N TYR A 14 -13.11 45.83 64.36
CA TYR A 14 -12.25 45.72 65.55
C TYR A 14 -10.93 46.45 65.33
N ASP A 15 -10.78 47.26 66.09
CA ASP A 15 -9.86 48.10 66.82
C ASP A 15 -8.35 48.13 66.47
N PHE A 16 -7.91 49.35 66.49
CA PHE A 16 -6.59 49.85 66.18
C PHE A 16 -5.69 49.72 67.39
N GLY A 17 -4.55 49.09 67.29
CA GLY A 17 -3.56 49.06 68.40
C GLY A 17 -2.26 48.27 68.09
N MET A 18 -1.27 49.06 67.70
CA MET A 18 0.18 48.80 67.86
C MET A 18 0.80 47.42 67.55
N ARG A 19 1.62 47.36 66.48
CA ARG A 19 3.02 46.93 66.48
C ARG A 19 3.65 47.03 65.11
N LYS A 20 4.25 48.17 64.78
CA LYS A 20 4.93 48.44 63.50
C LYS A 20 6.31 47.78 63.34
N ALA A 21 6.70 46.85 64.15
CA ALA A 21 8.05 46.24 64.13
C ALA A 21 8.14 44.79 63.60
N SER A 22 7.02 44.10 63.35
CA SER A 22 7.06 42.68 62.96
C SER A 22 6.70 42.43 61.45
N LEU A 23 6.26 43.44 60.71
CA LEU A 23 5.84 43.27 59.31
C LEU A 23 6.98 43.34 58.29
N ILE A 24 8.11 43.99 58.64
CA ILE A 24 9.24 44.13 57.71
C ILE A 24 10.07 42.85 57.64
N THR A 25 10.22 42.09 58.72
CA THR A 25 10.96 40.82 58.76
C THR A 25 10.21 39.67 58.02
N LEU A 26 8.89 39.72 57.99
CA LEU A 26 8.10 38.69 57.28
C LEU A 26 8.11 38.89 55.74
N PHE A 27 8.22 40.13 55.27
CA PHE A 27 8.27 40.45 53.83
C PHE A 27 9.63 40.12 53.21
N VAL A 28 10.73 40.26 53.93
CA VAL A 28 12.08 39.89 53.44
C VAL A 28 12.26 38.37 53.37
N ALA A 29 11.66 37.61 54.31
CA ALA A 29 11.71 36.14 54.28
C ALA A 29 10.86 35.53 53.17
N MET A 30 9.73 36.15 52.80
CA MET A 30 8.87 35.69 51.70
C MET A 30 9.42 36.03 50.31
N SER A 31 10.18 37.13 50.17
CA SER A 31 10.84 37.48 48.89
C SER A 31 12.08 36.64 48.60
N ALA A 32 12.78 36.13 49.65
CA ALA A 32 13.93 35.22 49.51
C ALA A 32 13.49 33.79 49.11
N PHE A 33 12.29 33.36 49.51
CA PHE A 33 11.78 32.03 49.15
C PHE A 33 11.21 31.95 47.75
N SER A 34 10.81 33.08 47.14
CA SER A 34 10.31 33.14 45.77
C SER A 34 11.43 33.09 44.71
N LEU A 35 12.68 33.29 45.08
CA LEU A 35 13.82 33.26 44.15
C LEU A 35 14.49 31.86 44.03
N VAL A 36 14.14 30.92 44.89
CA VAL A 36 14.74 29.56 44.86
C VAL A 36 13.85 28.54 44.13
N CYS A 37 12.57 28.80 43.93
CA CYS A 37 11.67 27.91 43.17
C CYS A 37 11.68 28.15 41.65
N GLY A 38 12.51 29.06 41.13
CA GLY A 38 12.67 29.35 39.70
C GLY A 38 13.68 28.49 38.95
N ALA A 39 14.22 27.46 39.60
CA ALA A 39 15.24 26.62 38.98
C ALA A 39 14.74 25.18 38.80
N TRP A 40 14.77 24.77 37.54
CA TRP A 40 14.79 23.37 37.12
C TRP A 40 13.44 22.67 36.94
N ALA A 41 12.51 23.28 36.26
CA ALA A 41 11.68 22.46 35.37
C ALA A 41 12.56 22.04 34.20
N GLN A 42 13.49 21.11 34.40
CA GLN A 42 14.07 20.37 33.30
C GLN A 42 12.88 19.77 32.57
N SER A 43 12.61 20.26 31.37
CA SER A 43 11.60 19.69 30.51
C SER A 43 11.87 18.19 30.43
N ASP A 44 10.95 17.37 30.94
CA ASP A 44 11.04 15.92 30.86
C ASP A 44 10.98 15.44 29.37
N SER A 45 10.81 16.36 28.45
CA SER A 45 10.74 16.14 27.01
C SER A 45 12.01 16.57 26.30
N GLY A 46 12.30 15.89 25.19
CA GLY A 46 13.34 16.28 24.23
C GLY A 46 12.75 16.97 23.01
N ALA A 47 13.61 17.35 22.10
CA ALA A 47 13.23 17.90 20.80
C ALA A 47 14.01 17.22 19.67
N LEU A 48 13.42 17.20 18.49
CA LEU A 48 14.05 16.79 17.26
C LEU A 48 14.11 17.97 16.31
N GLU A 49 15.30 18.35 15.88
CA GLU A 49 15.57 19.34 14.85
C GLU A 49 16.11 18.61 13.63
N PHE A 50 15.60 18.89 12.47
CA PHE A 50 16.11 18.27 11.25
C PHE A 50 16.09 19.20 10.06
N THR A 51 16.97 18.87 9.08
CA THR A 51 17.00 19.52 7.76
C THR A 51 16.82 18.44 6.70
N ALA A 52 15.83 18.62 5.82
CA ALA A 52 15.55 17.69 4.72
C ALA A 52 16.04 18.25 3.38
N ARG A 53 16.88 17.48 2.67
CA ARG A 53 17.43 17.83 1.38
C ARG A 53 17.44 16.65 0.42
N ILE A 54 17.23 16.92 -0.84
CA ILE A 54 17.35 15.94 -1.93
C ILE A 54 18.43 16.40 -2.88
N THR A 55 19.32 15.49 -3.26
CA THR A 55 20.37 15.77 -4.25
C THR A 55 19.99 15.08 -5.55
N PRO A 56 19.52 15.82 -6.58
CA PRO A 56 19.29 15.27 -7.91
C PRO A 56 20.59 14.79 -8.55
N THR A 57 20.51 13.93 -9.55
CA THR A 57 21.69 13.43 -10.27
C THR A 57 22.44 14.57 -10.95
N GLY A 58 23.71 14.75 -10.61
CA GLY A 58 24.57 15.80 -11.19
C GLY A 58 24.24 17.23 -10.74
N ALA A 59 23.40 17.42 -9.72
CA ALA A 59 23.01 18.73 -9.21
C ALA A 59 23.41 18.95 -7.74
N ARG A 60 23.16 20.16 -7.22
CA ARG A 60 23.38 20.50 -5.80
C ARG A 60 22.20 20.04 -4.96
N PRO A 61 22.42 19.77 -3.64
CA PRO A 61 21.33 19.48 -2.71
C PRO A 61 20.30 20.61 -2.66
N GLU A 62 19.02 20.25 -2.85
CA GLU A 62 17.90 21.17 -2.78
C GLU A 62 17.09 20.94 -1.51
N PRO A 63 16.60 21.98 -0.81
CA PRO A 63 15.78 21.82 0.37
C PRO A 63 14.40 21.27 0.02
N VAL A 64 13.90 20.35 0.85
CA VAL A 64 12.53 19.86 0.80
C VAL A 64 11.65 20.88 1.52
N ARG A 65 10.86 21.65 0.79
CA ARG A 65 10.13 22.82 1.28
C ARG A 65 8.66 22.48 1.53
N GLN A 66 8.10 23.04 2.62
CA GLN A 66 6.66 22.92 2.95
C GLN A 66 6.15 21.48 2.90
N PHE A 67 6.96 20.58 3.41
CA PHE A 67 6.70 19.15 3.39
C PHE A 67 6.52 18.63 4.82
N THR A 68 5.45 17.86 5.04
CA THR A 68 5.12 17.35 6.37
C THR A 68 5.91 16.09 6.70
N PHE A 69 6.58 16.10 7.86
CA PHE A 69 7.19 14.95 8.49
C PHE A 69 6.49 14.58 9.80
N TYR A 70 6.49 13.30 10.10
CA TYR A 70 5.83 12.70 11.25
C TYR A 70 6.85 11.99 12.14
N ALA A 71 6.83 12.28 13.43
CA ALA A 71 7.53 11.49 14.43
C ALA A 71 6.60 10.37 14.90
N LEU A 72 6.95 9.12 14.59
CA LEU A 72 6.17 7.94 14.91
C LEU A 72 6.85 7.14 16.00
N THR A 73 6.08 6.47 16.87
CA THR A 73 6.59 5.52 17.86
C THR A 73 6.90 4.14 17.29
N LYS A 74 6.59 3.91 16.02
CA LYS A 74 6.82 2.69 15.24
C LYS A 74 7.22 3.04 13.82
N SER A 75 8.08 2.20 13.20
CA SER A 75 8.46 2.34 11.78
C SER A 75 7.22 2.30 10.87
N TYR A 76 7.14 3.22 9.92
CA TYR A 76 6.06 3.21 8.94
C TYR A 76 6.09 1.97 8.06
N SER A 77 7.29 1.48 7.72
CA SER A 77 7.44 0.24 6.96
C SER A 77 6.91 -0.99 7.72
N ASP A 78 7.05 -1.03 9.05
CA ASP A 78 6.46 -2.10 9.86
C ASP A 78 4.93 -1.98 9.96
N ILE A 79 4.41 -0.76 10.02
CA ILE A 79 2.96 -0.51 9.98
C ILE A 79 2.38 -1.00 8.65
N VAL A 80 3.03 -0.69 7.52
CA VAL A 80 2.62 -1.18 6.18
C VAL A 80 2.58 -2.70 6.15
N LYS A 81 3.63 -3.38 6.63
CA LYS A 81 3.67 -4.85 6.70
C LYS A 81 2.51 -5.43 7.52
N GLU A 82 2.22 -4.87 8.69
CA GLU A 82 1.10 -5.32 9.52
C GLU A 82 -0.27 -5.13 8.85
N VAL A 83 -0.44 -4.05 8.09
CA VAL A 83 -1.65 -3.83 7.30
C VAL A 83 -1.75 -4.86 6.16
N GLU A 84 -0.63 -5.16 5.52
CA GLU A 84 -0.55 -6.17 4.47
C GLU A 84 -0.82 -7.59 4.98
N GLU A 85 -0.35 -7.93 6.16
CA GLU A 85 -0.60 -9.23 6.81
C GLU A 85 -2.07 -9.41 7.18
N LYS A 86 -2.77 -8.32 7.50
CA LYS A 86 -4.22 -8.34 7.82
C LYS A 86 -5.12 -8.41 6.58
N ASP A 87 -4.58 -8.07 5.41
CA ASP A 87 -5.28 -8.15 4.11
C ASP A 87 -4.46 -9.02 3.12
N PRO A 88 -4.32 -10.32 3.38
CA PRO A 88 -3.51 -11.19 2.54
C PRO A 88 -4.14 -11.37 1.16
N VAL A 89 -3.29 -11.47 0.14
CA VAL A 89 -3.74 -11.95 -1.19
C VAL A 89 -4.03 -13.45 -1.06
N PRO A 90 -5.14 -13.95 -1.63
CA PRO A 90 -5.38 -15.39 -1.66
C PRO A 90 -4.20 -16.13 -2.35
N PRO A 91 -3.84 -17.33 -1.90
CA PRO A 91 -2.88 -18.16 -2.62
C PRO A 91 -3.30 -18.32 -4.08
N ARG A 92 -2.32 -18.35 -4.99
CA ARG A 92 -2.54 -18.48 -6.44
C ARG A 92 -3.48 -19.63 -6.80
N ASP A 93 -3.27 -20.80 -6.20
CA ASP A 93 -4.10 -21.97 -6.47
C ASP A 93 -5.55 -21.79 -6.02
N GLN A 94 -5.77 -21.12 -4.90
CA GLN A 94 -7.11 -20.77 -4.43
C GLN A 94 -7.78 -19.77 -5.39
N PHE A 95 -7.02 -18.81 -5.92
CA PHE A 95 -7.52 -17.89 -6.94
C PHE A 95 -7.93 -18.64 -8.20
N ILE A 96 -7.10 -19.58 -8.70
CA ILE A 96 -7.39 -20.40 -9.88
C ILE A 96 -8.66 -21.24 -9.67
N GLU A 97 -8.86 -21.83 -8.48
CA GLU A 97 -10.08 -22.57 -8.18
C GLU A 97 -11.35 -21.72 -8.25
N GLY A 98 -11.25 -20.44 -7.89
CA GLY A 98 -12.35 -19.47 -7.96
C GLY A 98 -12.67 -18.97 -9.38
N LEU A 99 -11.90 -19.32 -10.40
CA LEU A 99 -12.13 -18.88 -11.78
C LEU A 99 -13.36 -19.56 -12.38
N LYS A 100 -14.15 -18.78 -13.14
CA LYS A 100 -15.30 -19.28 -13.89
C LYS A 100 -14.85 -19.80 -15.26
N VAL A 101 -14.04 -20.84 -15.26
CA VAL A 101 -13.52 -21.55 -16.43
C VAL A 101 -13.64 -23.05 -16.19
N SER A 102 -13.38 -23.87 -17.23
CA SER A 102 -13.47 -25.33 -17.13
C SER A 102 -12.50 -25.91 -16.07
N PRO A 103 -12.80 -27.06 -15.49
CA PRO A 103 -11.86 -27.77 -14.61
C PRO A 103 -10.54 -28.07 -15.28
N GLU A 104 -10.58 -28.39 -16.59
CA GLU A 104 -9.42 -28.72 -17.42
C GLU A 104 -8.49 -27.51 -17.54
N LEU A 105 -9.04 -26.31 -17.81
CA LEU A 105 -8.23 -25.09 -17.87
C LEU A 105 -7.63 -24.75 -16.49
N ARG A 106 -8.38 -24.90 -15.39
CA ARG A 106 -7.82 -24.71 -14.04
C ARG A 106 -6.66 -25.64 -13.75
N ALA A 107 -6.80 -26.93 -14.10
CA ALA A 107 -5.74 -27.90 -13.94
C ALA A 107 -4.50 -27.53 -14.78
N TRP A 108 -4.72 -27.09 -16.02
CA TRP A 108 -3.65 -26.66 -16.92
C TRP A 108 -2.89 -25.45 -16.39
N LEU A 109 -3.61 -24.40 -15.94
CA LEU A 109 -3.03 -23.18 -15.35
C LEU A 109 -2.13 -23.50 -14.16
N LYS A 110 -2.54 -24.45 -13.31
CA LYS A 110 -1.72 -24.90 -12.17
C LYS A 110 -0.50 -25.68 -12.61
N ALA A 111 -0.65 -26.62 -13.53
CA ALA A 111 0.41 -27.50 -14.00
C ALA A 111 1.54 -26.73 -14.72
N HIS A 112 1.21 -25.66 -15.44
CA HIS A 112 2.18 -24.86 -16.20
C HIS A 112 2.65 -23.61 -15.47
N ASP A 113 2.14 -23.33 -14.27
CA ASP A 113 2.43 -22.13 -13.49
C ASP A 113 2.15 -20.80 -14.26
N VAL A 114 1.11 -20.79 -15.10
CA VAL A 114 0.74 -19.69 -15.97
C VAL A 114 -0.57 -19.05 -15.49
N LEU A 115 -0.63 -17.73 -15.49
CA LEU A 115 -1.85 -16.95 -15.33
C LEU A 115 -2.11 -16.06 -16.55
N ASP A 116 -1.05 -15.63 -17.22
CA ASP A 116 -1.15 -14.76 -18.39
C ASP A 116 -1.28 -15.60 -19.67
N LEU A 117 -2.50 -15.64 -20.20
CA LEU A 117 -2.81 -16.34 -21.44
C LEU A 117 -2.54 -15.49 -22.71
N GLU A 118 -2.12 -14.22 -22.54
CA GLU A 118 -1.73 -13.31 -23.63
C GLU A 118 -0.21 -13.17 -23.73
N GLN A 119 0.55 -13.94 -22.93
CA GLN A 119 2.01 -13.85 -22.99
C GLN A 119 2.56 -14.26 -24.36
N PRO A 120 3.67 -13.66 -24.80
CA PRO A 120 4.40 -14.10 -25.98
C PRO A 120 4.76 -15.59 -25.83
N ASP A 121 4.76 -16.32 -26.95
CA ASP A 121 5.08 -17.77 -26.98
C ASP A 121 4.03 -18.70 -26.34
N MET A 122 2.80 -18.20 -26.11
CA MET A 122 1.71 -19.03 -25.61
C MET A 122 1.46 -20.26 -26.51
N ASP A 123 1.63 -20.12 -27.81
CA ASP A 123 1.55 -21.17 -28.81
C ASP A 123 2.60 -22.30 -28.61
N LYS A 124 3.73 -22.01 -27.95
CA LYS A 124 4.75 -23.02 -27.62
C LYS A 124 4.41 -23.84 -26.38
N LEU A 125 3.55 -23.31 -25.50
CA LEU A 125 3.10 -23.97 -24.27
C LEU A 125 1.88 -24.87 -24.52
N ILE A 126 1.02 -24.50 -25.46
CA ILE A 126 -0.21 -25.23 -25.77
C ILE A 126 0.11 -26.37 -26.72
N THR A 127 -0.17 -27.60 -26.29
CA THR A 127 -0.02 -28.80 -27.12
C THR A 127 -1.30 -29.05 -27.96
N PRO A 128 -1.21 -29.85 -29.05
CA PRO A 128 -2.40 -30.33 -29.75
C PRO A 128 -3.42 -31.07 -28.88
N ASP A 129 -2.93 -31.76 -27.83
CA ASP A 129 -3.83 -32.46 -26.91
C ASP A 129 -4.51 -31.48 -25.93
N ASP A 130 -3.85 -30.37 -25.53
CA ASP A 130 -4.47 -29.31 -24.74
C ASP A 130 -5.62 -28.64 -25.51
N ILE A 131 -5.42 -28.34 -26.80
CA ILE A 131 -6.47 -27.78 -27.65
C ILE A 131 -7.70 -28.68 -27.70
N LEU A 132 -7.52 -29.98 -27.73
CA LEU A 132 -8.63 -30.95 -27.83
C LEU A 132 -9.33 -31.20 -26.49
N ASN A 133 -8.60 -31.11 -25.40
CA ASN A 133 -9.08 -31.50 -24.07
C ASN A 133 -9.59 -30.31 -23.25
N ILE A 134 -9.16 -29.09 -23.56
CA ILE A 134 -9.55 -27.87 -22.83
C ILE A 134 -10.57 -27.08 -23.66
N PRO A 135 -11.83 -27.00 -23.22
CA PRO A 135 -12.90 -26.35 -23.98
C PRO A 135 -12.58 -24.92 -24.44
N GLU A 136 -11.92 -24.13 -23.57
CA GLU A 136 -11.55 -22.75 -23.87
C GLU A 136 -10.48 -22.67 -24.98
N PHE A 137 -9.48 -23.56 -24.94
CA PHE A 137 -8.46 -23.62 -25.99
C PHE A 137 -9.04 -24.11 -27.33
N MET A 138 -9.94 -25.09 -27.27
CA MET A 138 -10.67 -25.53 -28.48
C MET A 138 -11.45 -24.36 -29.08
N ALA A 139 -12.21 -23.63 -28.28
CA ALA A 139 -13.00 -22.50 -28.75
C ALA A 139 -12.12 -21.36 -29.32
N ALA A 140 -11.00 -21.05 -28.63
CA ALA A 140 -10.03 -20.08 -29.15
C ALA A 140 -9.40 -20.51 -30.47
N TYR A 141 -8.96 -21.76 -30.55
CA TYR A 141 -8.40 -22.33 -31.76
C TYR A 141 -9.38 -22.28 -32.93
N GLN A 142 -10.64 -22.65 -32.70
CA GLN A 142 -11.68 -22.57 -33.73
C GLN A 142 -11.92 -21.13 -34.19
N ARG A 143 -11.95 -20.15 -33.28
CA ARG A 143 -12.12 -18.73 -33.67
C ARG A 143 -10.93 -18.20 -34.44
N SER A 144 -9.71 -18.45 -33.99
CA SER A 144 -8.46 -18.04 -34.66
C SER A 144 -8.38 -18.56 -36.08
N ASN A 145 -8.95 -19.75 -36.37
CA ASN A 145 -8.89 -20.42 -37.64
C ASN A 145 -10.22 -20.37 -38.44
N SER A 146 -11.24 -19.60 -38.01
CA SER A 146 -12.61 -19.61 -38.58
C SER A 146 -12.75 -18.81 -39.87
N GLY A 147 -11.86 -17.87 -40.15
CA GLY A 147 -11.99 -16.89 -41.24
C GLY A 147 -11.62 -17.38 -42.65
N GLY A 148 -11.58 -18.69 -42.93
CA GLY A 148 -11.11 -19.21 -44.24
C GLY A 148 -9.58 -19.07 -44.39
N VAL A 149 -8.89 -18.62 -43.37
CA VAL A 149 -7.45 -18.36 -43.35
C VAL A 149 -6.66 -19.69 -43.34
N THR A 150 -7.26 -20.74 -42.79
CA THR A 150 -6.57 -22.03 -42.66
C THR A 150 -7.21 -23.05 -43.62
N GLN A 151 -6.61 -23.17 -44.78
CA GLN A 151 -7.08 -24.09 -45.80
C GLN A 151 -6.99 -25.56 -45.32
N GLY A 152 -8.09 -26.31 -45.46
CA GLY A 152 -8.16 -27.74 -45.11
C GLY A 152 -8.49 -28.04 -43.66
N MET A 153 -8.78 -27.03 -42.80
CA MET A 153 -9.25 -27.25 -41.46
C MET A 153 -10.58 -28.02 -41.43
N PRO A 154 -10.69 -29.13 -40.69
CA PRO A 154 -11.94 -29.86 -40.53
C PRO A 154 -13.03 -28.98 -39.96
N GLN A 155 -14.24 -29.10 -40.52
CA GLN A 155 -15.42 -28.39 -40.03
C GLN A 155 -16.37 -29.37 -39.33
N PRO A 156 -17.03 -28.96 -38.22
CA PRO A 156 -18.02 -29.82 -37.57
C PRO A 156 -19.22 -30.03 -38.50
N LYS A 157 -19.64 -31.27 -38.67
CA LYS A 157 -20.83 -31.66 -39.46
C LYS A 157 -22.06 -31.91 -38.62
N TYR A 158 -22.00 -31.57 -37.35
CA TYR A 158 -23.06 -31.74 -36.33
C TYR A 158 -23.53 -30.38 -35.84
N THR A 159 -24.79 -30.32 -35.41
CA THR A 159 -25.39 -29.11 -34.86
C THR A 159 -25.98 -29.41 -33.47
N GLN A 160 -26.38 -28.38 -32.72
CA GLN A 160 -27.09 -28.55 -31.44
C GLN A 160 -28.48 -29.20 -31.66
N ILE A 161 -29.09 -29.03 -32.82
CA ILE A 161 -30.34 -29.70 -33.22
C ILE A 161 -30.10 -31.21 -33.30
N ASP A 162 -29.01 -31.63 -33.96
CA ASP A 162 -28.64 -33.05 -34.06
C ASP A 162 -28.44 -33.69 -32.68
N GLN A 163 -27.95 -32.94 -31.72
CA GLN A 163 -27.78 -33.42 -30.32
C GLN A 163 -29.14 -33.77 -29.66
N ALA A 164 -30.16 -32.94 -29.92
CA ALA A 164 -31.49 -33.14 -29.35
C ALA A 164 -32.31 -34.22 -30.09
N GLU A 165 -32.24 -34.24 -31.42
CA GLU A 165 -33.09 -35.10 -32.26
C GLU A 165 -32.43 -36.44 -32.59
N HIS A 166 -31.11 -36.49 -32.72
CA HIS A 166 -30.33 -37.66 -33.16
C HIS A 166 -29.05 -37.84 -32.35
N PRO A 167 -29.09 -38.10 -31.05
CA PRO A 167 -27.93 -38.09 -30.16
C PRO A 167 -26.80 -39.06 -30.56
N GLU A 168 -27.14 -40.26 -31.08
CA GLU A 168 -26.15 -41.23 -31.51
C GLU A 168 -25.37 -40.70 -32.76
N LYS A 169 -26.08 -40.13 -33.72
CA LYS A 169 -25.48 -39.50 -34.90
C LYS A 169 -24.60 -38.33 -34.53
N TYR A 170 -25.07 -37.49 -33.60
CA TYR A 170 -24.31 -36.36 -33.06
C TYR A 170 -23.00 -36.83 -32.44
N GLU A 171 -23.00 -37.79 -31.54
CA GLU A 171 -21.80 -38.29 -30.90
C GLU A 171 -20.82 -38.90 -31.87
N LYS A 172 -21.31 -39.67 -32.86
CA LYS A 172 -20.46 -40.23 -33.90
C LYS A 172 -19.77 -39.14 -34.74
N GLN A 173 -20.53 -38.16 -35.20
CA GLN A 173 -19.97 -37.05 -36.01
C GLN A 173 -19.03 -36.16 -35.21
N LYS A 174 -19.30 -35.96 -33.95
CA LYS A 174 -18.43 -35.24 -33.00
C LYS A 174 -17.10 -35.97 -32.83
N GLN A 175 -17.11 -37.29 -32.64
CA GLN A 175 -15.89 -38.08 -32.50
C GLN A 175 -15.09 -38.07 -33.82
N GLU A 176 -15.73 -38.23 -34.99
CA GLU A 176 -15.06 -38.13 -36.27
C GLU A 176 -14.41 -36.76 -36.48
N TYR A 177 -15.10 -35.67 -36.09
CA TYR A 177 -14.54 -34.31 -36.12
C TYR A 177 -13.33 -34.16 -35.20
N LEU A 178 -13.41 -34.61 -33.97
CA LEU A 178 -12.32 -34.51 -33.01
C LEU A 178 -11.06 -35.28 -33.48
N VAL A 179 -11.23 -36.47 -34.03
CA VAL A 179 -10.13 -37.26 -34.62
C VAL A 179 -9.52 -36.52 -35.83
N ALA A 180 -10.33 -36.00 -36.72
CA ALA A 180 -9.85 -35.23 -37.88
C ALA A 180 -9.12 -33.96 -37.45
N LEU A 181 -9.65 -33.23 -36.45
CA LEU A 181 -9.03 -32.02 -35.89
C LEU A 181 -7.72 -32.33 -35.22
N LYS A 182 -7.64 -33.39 -34.40
CA LYS A 182 -6.40 -33.86 -33.77
C LYS A 182 -5.31 -34.13 -34.79
N LYS A 183 -5.64 -34.84 -35.87
CA LYS A 183 -4.71 -35.10 -36.97
C LYS A 183 -4.26 -33.78 -37.62
N PHE A 184 -5.19 -32.88 -37.88
CA PHE A 184 -4.91 -31.60 -38.54
C PHE A 184 -3.98 -30.73 -37.72
N VAL A 185 -4.26 -30.49 -36.39
CA VAL A 185 -3.44 -29.67 -35.49
C VAL A 185 -2.01 -30.23 -35.38
N ARG A 186 -1.87 -31.57 -35.30
CA ARG A 186 -0.55 -32.22 -35.28
C ARG A 186 0.24 -32.07 -36.57
N GLN A 187 -0.42 -32.04 -37.69
CA GLN A 187 0.21 -31.86 -39.01
C GLN A 187 0.53 -30.38 -39.32
N HIS A 188 -0.19 -29.46 -38.69
CA HIS A 188 -0.11 -28.02 -38.96
C HIS A 188 0.08 -27.23 -37.65
N PRO A 189 1.20 -27.44 -36.88
CA PRO A 189 1.39 -26.80 -35.59
C PRO A 189 1.40 -25.26 -35.62
N THR A 190 1.76 -24.67 -36.79
CA THR A 190 1.74 -23.22 -36.99
C THR A 190 0.34 -22.61 -36.92
N THR A 191 -0.72 -23.43 -36.99
CA THR A 191 -2.12 -22.97 -36.86
C THR A 191 -2.49 -22.60 -35.44
N ILE A 192 -1.63 -22.90 -34.45
CA ILE A 192 -1.77 -22.51 -33.03
C ILE A 192 -1.31 -21.06 -32.81
N SER A 193 -0.42 -20.54 -33.66
CA SER A 193 0.05 -19.15 -33.57
C SER A 193 -1.09 -18.15 -33.59
N GLY A 194 -1.05 -17.16 -32.70
CA GLY A 194 -2.08 -16.14 -32.55
C GLY A 194 -3.27 -16.54 -31.67
N ILE A 195 -3.25 -17.74 -31.07
CA ILE A 195 -4.32 -18.23 -30.18
C ILE A 195 -4.45 -17.33 -28.93
N GLU A 196 -3.37 -16.69 -28.50
CA GLU A 196 -3.33 -15.77 -27.37
C GLU A 196 -4.31 -14.60 -27.52
N ILE A 197 -4.52 -14.13 -28.76
CA ILE A 197 -5.47 -13.04 -29.06
C ILE A 197 -6.90 -13.48 -28.69
N GLU A 198 -7.25 -14.72 -28.99
CA GLU A 198 -8.57 -15.28 -28.74
C GLU A 198 -8.77 -15.68 -27.26
N LEU A 199 -7.68 -15.78 -26.48
CA LEU A 199 -7.69 -16.08 -25.07
C LEU A 199 -7.80 -14.82 -24.19
N ALA A 200 -7.62 -13.63 -24.74
CA ALA A 200 -7.66 -12.36 -24.03
C ALA A 200 -8.92 -12.19 -23.18
N GLY A 201 -10.08 -12.57 -23.71
CA GLY A 201 -11.38 -12.44 -23.02
C GLY A 201 -11.52 -13.30 -21.75
N ILE A 202 -10.69 -14.33 -21.60
CA ILE A 202 -10.71 -15.24 -20.44
C ILE A 202 -9.43 -15.19 -19.62
N ASN A 203 -8.50 -14.28 -19.96
CA ASN A 203 -7.18 -14.18 -19.33
C ASN A 203 -7.28 -13.96 -17.80
N PRO A 204 -6.84 -14.92 -16.96
CA PRO A 204 -6.92 -14.78 -15.51
C PRO A 204 -6.04 -13.66 -14.95
N GLN A 205 -4.94 -13.32 -15.65
CA GLN A 205 -3.99 -12.30 -15.23
C GLN A 205 -4.66 -10.94 -15.00
N HIS A 206 -5.63 -10.56 -15.80
CA HIS A 206 -6.35 -9.29 -15.61
C HIS A 206 -7.07 -9.22 -14.26
N LYS A 207 -7.73 -10.32 -13.85
CA LYS A 207 -8.42 -10.40 -12.55
C LYS A 207 -7.42 -10.47 -11.39
N TRP A 208 -6.32 -11.19 -11.59
CA TRP A 208 -5.26 -11.30 -10.60
C TRP A 208 -4.59 -9.94 -10.35
N ALA A 209 -4.23 -9.23 -11.40
CA ALA A 209 -3.67 -7.89 -11.33
C ALA A 209 -4.64 -6.89 -10.69
N ALA A 210 -5.93 -6.94 -11.03
CA ALA A 210 -6.96 -6.11 -10.40
C ALA A 210 -7.04 -6.35 -8.89
N LEU A 211 -7.05 -7.60 -8.45
CA LEU A 211 -7.09 -7.98 -7.03
C LEU A 211 -5.86 -7.46 -6.28
N GLN A 212 -4.65 -7.59 -6.85
CA GLN A 212 -3.42 -7.06 -6.26
C GLN A 212 -3.42 -5.53 -6.21
N ASN A 213 -3.88 -4.86 -7.27
CA ASN A 213 -3.97 -3.41 -7.32
C ASN A 213 -4.98 -2.87 -6.28
N ASP A 214 -6.12 -3.52 -6.12
CA ASP A 214 -7.13 -3.11 -5.15
C ASP A 214 -6.63 -3.30 -3.71
N ARG A 215 -5.91 -4.39 -3.44
CA ARG A 215 -5.20 -4.57 -2.15
C ARG A 215 -4.19 -3.45 -1.92
N ARG A 216 -3.33 -3.17 -2.91
CA ARG A 216 -2.33 -2.09 -2.82
C ARG A 216 -2.99 -0.74 -2.52
N LYS A 217 -4.10 -0.39 -3.18
CA LYS A 217 -4.86 0.83 -2.91
C LYS A 217 -5.39 0.87 -1.47
N ARG A 218 -5.93 -0.27 -0.95
CA ARG A 218 -6.39 -0.34 0.44
C ARG A 218 -5.24 -0.13 1.42
N VAL A 219 -4.13 -0.81 1.26
CA VAL A 219 -2.93 -0.66 2.12
C VAL A 219 -2.41 0.78 2.08
N THR A 220 -2.27 1.36 0.89
CA THR A 220 -1.79 2.76 0.70
C THR A 220 -2.69 3.77 1.41
N ARG A 221 -4.00 3.52 1.50
CA ARG A 221 -4.93 4.38 2.22
C ARG A 221 -4.89 4.14 3.74
N MET A 222 -4.92 2.87 4.17
CA MET A 222 -5.08 2.51 5.59
C MET A 222 -3.80 2.72 6.40
N ALA A 223 -2.62 2.44 5.85
CA ALA A 223 -1.38 2.51 6.60
C ALA A 223 -1.07 3.92 7.13
N PRO A 224 -1.20 5.02 6.36
CA PRO A 224 -1.01 6.38 6.88
C PRO A 224 -2.04 6.77 7.95
N GLU A 225 -3.30 6.32 7.81
CA GLU A 225 -4.35 6.57 8.80
C GLU A 225 -4.00 5.89 10.13
N ILE A 226 -3.62 4.61 10.09
CA ILE A 226 -3.20 3.84 11.27
C ILE A 226 -1.95 4.46 11.92
N ALA A 227 -0.96 4.89 11.11
CA ALA A 227 0.24 5.55 11.60
C ALA A 227 -0.09 6.82 12.38
N GLN A 228 -0.97 7.67 11.84
CA GLN A 228 -1.34 8.93 12.46
C GLN A 228 -2.27 8.77 13.68
N VAL A 229 -3.15 7.77 13.69
CA VAL A 229 -4.08 7.55 14.81
C VAL A 229 -3.39 6.85 15.98
N ASN A 230 -2.56 5.82 15.71
CA ASN A 230 -2.06 4.94 16.75
C ASN A 230 -0.61 5.20 17.17
N PHE A 231 0.20 5.81 16.30
CA PHE A 231 1.64 5.87 16.49
C PHE A 231 2.22 7.30 16.38
N LEU A 232 1.40 8.31 16.16
CA LEU A 232 1.86 9.70 16.02
C LEU A 232 2.28 10.27 17.38
N ALA A 233 3.54 10.68 17.49
CA ALA A 233 4.05 11.44 18.64
C ALA A 233 4.14 12.96 18.36
N GLY A 234 4.32 13.35 17.09
CA GLY A 234 4.40 14.74 16.67
C GLY A 234 4.52 14.86 15.14
N LYS A 235 4.29 16.06 14.64
CA LYS A 235 4.50 16.39 13.21
C LYS A 235 5.02 17.80 13.05
N ALA A 236 5.74 18.07 11.96
CA ALA A 236 6.18 19.40 11.59
C ALA A 236 6.30 19.52 10.08
N ASP A 237 6.05 20.73 9.58
CA ASP A 237 6.28 21.08 8.18
C ASP A 237 7.65 21.76 8.05
N THR A 238 8.36 21.45 6.97
CA THR A 238 9.66 22.10 6.67
C THR A 238 9.46 23.53 6.19
N ASP A 239 10.39 24.40 6.55
CA ASP A 239 10.48 25.78 6.06
C ASP A 239 11.05 25.84 4.61
N LEU A 240 11.30 27.06 4.11
CA LEU A 240 11.85 27.27 2.78
C LEU A 240 13.30 26.78 2.62
N GLU A 241 14.01 26.61 3.72
CA GLU A 241 15.37 26.06 3.78
C GLU A 241 15.38 24.55 4.07
N GLY A 242 14.20 23.94 4.16
CA GLY A 242 14.04 22.51 4.45
C GLY A 242 14.22 22.13 5.92
N ARG A 243 14.15 23.10 6.86
CA ARG A 243 14.33 22.88 8.30
C ARG A 243 12.99 22.72 8.99
N ALA A 244 12.95 21.86 9.99
CA ALA A 244 11.79 21.71 10.87
C ALA A 244 12.21 21.28 12.28
N SER A 245 11.31 21.44 13.25
CA SER A 245 11.49 21.01 14.63
C SER A 245 10.22 20.42 15.21
N ILE A 246 10.37 19.31 15.92
CA ILE A 246 9.30 18.67 16.71
C ILE A 246 9.75 18.70 18.18
N SER A 247 9.06 19.44 19.01
CA SER A 247 9.33 19.58 20.44
C SER A 247 8.33 18.80 21.27
N GLY A 248 8.64 18.62 22.57
CA GLY A 248 7.73 17.96 23.51
C GLY A 248 7.71 16.44 23.39
N LEU A 249 8.69 15.82 22.71
CA LEU A 249 8.80 14.38 22.62
C LEU A 249 9.29 13.78 23.92
N ALA A 250 8.62 12.74 24.43
CA ALA A 250 9.10 11.96 25.55
C ALA A 250 10.43 11.27 25.18
N PRO A 251 11.33 11.02 26.14
CA PRO A 251 12.52 10.23 25.86
C PRO A 251 12.17 8.84 25.36
N GLY A 252 12.76 8.42 24.24
CA GLY A 252 12.44 7.13 23.61
C GLY A 252 12.93 7.01 22.18
N ASN A 253 12.58 5.90 21.54
CA ASN A 253 12.87 5.63 20.16
C ASN A 253 11.69 6.07 19.27
N TYR A 254 11.98 6.73 18.18
CA TYR A 254 11.01 7.22 17.20
C TYR A 254 11.51 6.96 15.79
N TRP A 255 10.63 7.14 14.83
CA TRP A 255 10.93 7.16 13.40
C TRP A 255 10.47 8.47 12.81
N ILE A 256 11.35 9.15 12.09
CA ILE A 256 10.97 10.31 11.28
C ILE A 256 10.56 9.82 9.91
N SER A 257 9.29 9.95 9.63
CA SER A 257 8.66 9.39 8.44
C SER A 257 7.95 10.43 7.60
N SER A 258 8.05 10.29 6.28
CA SER A 258 7.20 10.99 5.32
C SER A 258 5.91 10.21 4.99
N LEU A 259 5.67 9.09 5.69
CA LEU A 259 4.60 8.15 5.39
C LEU A 259 4.67 7.67 3.92
N ASN A 260 3.56 7.75 3.22
CA ASN A 260 3.45 7.46 1.79
C ASN A 260 3.66 8.69 0.88
N LEU A 261 4.07 9.83 1.45
CA LEU A 261 4.33 11.04 0.68
C LEU A 261 5.73 11.02 0.08
N ASP A 262 5.80 11.27 -1.22
CA ASP A 262 7.06 11.38 -1.95
C ASP A 262 7.53 12.82 -1.99
N ALA A 263 8.76 13.06 -1.55
CA ALA A 263 9.45 14.30 -1.84
C ALA A 263 10.23 14.13 -3.13
N SER A 264 10.18 15.13 -4.01
CA SER A 264 10.83 15.08 -5.31
C SER A 264 11.65 16.31 -5.59
N SER A 265 12.80 16.11 -6.23
CA SER A 265 13.63 17.19 -6.80
C SER A 265 14.37 16.64 -8.01
N GLY A 266 14.20 17.32 -9.17
CA GLY A 266 14.74 16.87 -10.44
C GLY A 266 14.28 15.47 -10.81
N ASP A 267 15.22 14.56 -11.00
CA ASP A 267 14.99 13.16 -11.34
C ASP A 267 14.82 12.24 -10.10
N MET A 268 15.04 12.78 -8.89
CA MET A 268 14.97 12.02 -7.65
C MET A 268 13.58 12.10 -7.02
N ARG A 269 13.12 10.93 -6.50
CA ARG A 269 11.89 10.81 -5.71
C ARG A 269 12.15 9.88 -4.53
N VAL A 270 12.01 10.40 -3.33
CA VAL A 270 12.43 9.73 -2.10
C VAL A 270 11.36 9.81 -1.00
N ARG A 271 11.42 8.85 -0.09
CA ARG A 271 10.68 8.82 1.18
C ARG A 271 11.65 8.61 2.33
N TRP A 272 11.22 8.94 3.55
CA TRP A 272 12.01 8.68 4.76
C TRP A 272 11.21 7.89 5.77
N ASP A 273 11.90 7.00 6.48
CA ASP A 273 11.45 6.28 7.66
C ASP A 273 12.69 5.98 8.52
N VAL A 274 13.24 7.05 9.14
CA VAL A 274 14.56 7.07 9.77
C VAL A 274 14.42 6.90 11.28
N PRO A 275 15.04 5.88 11.90
CA PRO A 275 15.04 5.70 13.34
C PRO A 275 15.85 6.79 14.05
N VAL A 276 15.30 7.31 15.14
CA VAL A 276 15.94 8.33 15.98
C VAL A 276 15.71 8.02 17.46
N LYS A 277 16.65 8.44 18.32
CA LYS A 277 16.54 8.30 19.78
C LYS A 277 16.52 9.67 20.42
N ILE A 278 15.42 9.97 21.10
CA ILE A 278 15.25 11.23 21.84
C ILE A 278 15.69 11.03 23.29
N GLU A 279 16.55 11.92 23.77
CA GLU A 279 17.02 11.95 25.16
C GLU A 279 16.34 13.09 25.92
N ARG A 280 16.20 12.89 27.24
CA ARG A 280 15.59 13.87 28.11
C ARG A 280 16.34 15.21 28.10
N GLY A 281 15.59 16.29 27.90
CA GLY A 281 16.12 17.67 27.94
C GLY A 281 17.10 18.03 26.83
N LYS A 282 17.24 17.17 25.80
CA LYS A 282 18.17 17.42 24.69
C LYS A 282 17.41 17.60 23.37
N ALA A 283 17.99 18.43 22.50
CA ALA A 283 17.59 18.50 21.10
C ALA A 283 18.51 17.60 20.26
N LEU A 284 17.94 16.61 19.59
CA LEU A 284 18.64 15.79 18.60
C LEU A 284 18.62 16.52 17.25
N ARG A 285 19.78 16.62 16.59
CA ARG A 285 19.90 17.20 15.25
C ARG A 285 20.24 16.12 14.24
N ILE A 286 19.45 16.03 13.16
CA ILE A 286 19.68 15.08 12.07
C ILE A 286 19.52 15.75 10.71
N GLU A 287 20.15 15.16 9.68
CA GLU A 287 19.94 15.51 8.30
C GLU A 287 19.21 14.35 7.59
N LEU A 288 18.13 14.68 6.90
CA LEU A 288 17.39 13.79 6.02
C LEU A 288 17.87 14.05 4.59
N SER A 289 18.44 13.04 3.96
CA SER A 289 19.05 13.14 2.64
C SER A 289 18.81 11.87 1.82
N ASN A 290 19.33 11.81 0.61
CA ASN A 290 19.28 10.60 -0.22
C ASN A 290 19.96 9.40 0.46
N LEU A 291 20.94 9.63 1.36
CA LEU A 291 21.71 8.56 1.99
C LEU A 291 20.91 7.75 3.04
N ASN A 292 19.90 8.38 3.65
CA ASN A 292 19.04 7.72 4.64
C ASN A 292 17.57 7.69 4.21
N SER A 293 17.33 7.86 2.91
CA SER A 293 16.00 7.76 2.30
C SER A 293 15.74 6.40 1.68
N ILE A 294 14.48 6.15 1.38
CA ILE A 294 14.01 5.03 0.53
C ILE A 294 13.82 5.58 -0.88
N ASP A 295 14.53 5.05 -1.87
CA ASP A 295 14.33 5.42 -3.29
C ASP A 295 13.01 4.81 -3.79
N VAL A 296 12.07 5.67 -4.14
CA VAL A 296 10.74 5.24 -4.60
C VAL A 296 10.79 4.61 -5.99
N ARG A 297 11.82 4.90 -6.81
CA ARG A 297 12.00 4.28 -8.14
C ARG A 297 12.40 2.81 -8.05
N SER A 298 13.11 2.41 -7.00
CA SER A 298 13.53 1.01 -6.77
C SER A 298 12.42 0.15 -6.17
N SER A 299 11.33 0.75 -5.67
CA SER A 299 10.22 0.06 -5.03
C SER A 299 8.98 -0.09 -5.92
N ALA A 300 9.04 0.33 -7.18
CA ALA A 300 8.02 0.01 -8.18
C ALA A 300 8.24 -1.43 -8.66
N PRO A 301 7.21 -2.32 -8.57
CA PRO A 301 7.29 -3.69 -9.07
C PRO A 301 7.37 -3.74 -10.57
#